data_c9636ece73983568f302379d21d80278
#
_entry.id   c9636ece73983568f302379d21d80278
#
_cell.length_a   1.000
_cell.length_b   1.000
_cell.length_c   1.000
_cell.angle_alpha   90.00
_cell.angle_beta   90.00
_cell.angle_gamma   90.00
#
_symmetry.space_group_name_H-M   'P 1'
#
loop_
_entity.id
_entity.type
_entity.pdbx_description
1 polymer ?
#
loop_
_entity_poly.entity_id
_entity_poly.type
_entity_poly.pdbx_seq_one_letter_code
_entity_poly.pdbx_strand_id
1 'polypeptide(L)'
;MINKPLNKESLESTFYEDLQESIFKVIPEQKIKKDYIYESMENAKDYPIDFSIEGKHNPLYVFGIPNKDKARLTTIVLERLLRAEANFDSLLIFADQTAIPRSDLARLSNTGGEMIASLDAVDDFSRKLLRKVDLLFLSKSKSIYRLLMV
;
A
#
# COMPACT_ATOMS: atom_id res chain seq x y z
N MET A 1 -18.35 32.99 -4.56
CA MET A 1 -17.29 32.13 -4.04
C MET A 1 -16.72 31.25 -5.16
N ILE A 2 -15.46 31.42 -5.44
CA ILE A 2 -14.82 30.71 -6.55
C ILE A 2 -14.25 29.40 -6.00
N ASN A 3 -14.78 28.28 -6.50
CA ASN A 3 -14.19 26.99 -6.20
C ASN A 3 -12.89 26.85 -6.99
N LYS A 4 -11.78 26.88 -6.31
CA LYS A 4 -10.49 26.58 -6.94
C LYS A 4 -10.47 25.10 -7.28
N PRO A 5 -10.11 24.72 -8.53
CA PRO A 5 -9.90 23.31 -8.82
C PRO A 5 -8.78 22.77 -7.93
N LEU A 6 -8.94 21.54 -7.46
CA LEU A 6 -7.91 20.88 -6.68
C LEU A 6 -6.67 20.71 -7.56
N ASN A 7 -5.51 21.14 -7.07
CA ASN A 7 -4.26 20.91 -7.78
C ASN A 7 -3.78 19.47 -7.58
N LYS A 8 -2.76 19.08 -8.32
CA LYS A 8 -2.19 17.73 -8.28
C LYS A 8 -1.75 17.34 -6.86
N GLU A 9 -1.09 18.25 -6.15
CA GLU A 9 -0.60 17.99 -4.78
C GLU A 9 -1.74 17.76 -3.80
N SER A 10 -2.84 18.54 -3.91
CA SER A 10 -4.01 18.37 -3.06
C SER A 10 -4.70 17.02 -3.31
N LEU A 11 -4.80 16.59 -4.57
CA LEU A 11 -5.39 15.31 -4.93
C LEU A 11 -4.55 14.13 -4.40
N GLU A 12 -3.23 14.24 -4.51
CA GLU A 12 -2.31 13.22 -3.98
C GLU A 12 -2.39 13.13 -2.46
N SER A 13 -2.41 14.28 -1.77
CA SER A 13 -2.55 14.34 -0.31
C SER A 13 -3.84 13.68 0.14
N THR A 14 -4.97 14.00 -0.52
CA THR A 14 -6.27 13.39 -0.21
C THR A 14 -6.24 11.89 -0.42
N PHE A 15 -5.62 11.41 -1.49
CA PHE A 15 -5.49 9.98 -1.75
C PHE A 15 -4.75 9.27 -0.61
N TYR A 16 -3.62 9.83 -0.17
CA TYR A 16 -2.85 9.22 0.92
C TYR A 16 -3.59 9.25 2.25
N GLU A 17 -4.32 10.31 2.54
CA GLU A 17 -5.17 10.41 3.73
C GLU A 17 -6.26 9.34 3.71
N ASP A 18 -6.92 9.17 2.57
CA ASP A 18 -7.98 8.17 2.40
C ASP A 18 -7.41 6.74 2.52
N LEU A 19 -6.24 6.51 1.95
CA LEU A 19 -5.55 5.23 2.06
C LEU A 19 -5.20 4.91 3.52
N GLN A 20 -4.62 5.86 4.22
CA GLN A 20 -4.28 5.71 5.64
C GLN A 20 -5.52 5.41 6.47
N GLU A 21 -6.59 6.16 6.26
CA GLU A 21 -7.86 5.95 6.95
C GLU A 21 -8.41 4.55 6.69
N SER A 22 -8.36 4.10 5.44
CA SER A 22 -8.82 2.76 5.06
C SER A 22 -8.03 1.66 5.74
N ILE A 23 -6.71 1.83 5.87
CA ILE A 23 -5.84 0.87 6.57
C ILE A 23 -6.16 0.86 8.06
N PHE A 24 -6.28 2.03 8.68
CA PHE A 24 -6.49 2.16 10.12
C PHE A 24 -7.87 1.65 10.57
N LYS A 25 -8.84 1.58 9.68
CA LYS A 25 -10.14 0.96 9.97
C LYS A 25 -10.05 -0.55 10.15
N VAL A 26 -9.06 -1.18 9.53
CA VAL A 26 -8.94 -2.64 9.46
C VAL A 26 -7.83 -3.15 10.37
N ILE A 27 -6.72 -2.42 10.45
CA ILE A 27 -5.50 -2.83 11.16
C ILE A 27 -5.27 -1.89 12.34
N PRO A 28 -5.02 -2.43 13.55
CA PRO A 28 -4.66 -1.60 14.70
C PRO A 28 -3.40 -0.77 14.44
N GLU A 29 -3.43 0.48 14.87
CA GLU A 29 -2.37 1.45 14.61
C GLU A 29 -0.99 0.97 15.06
N GLN A 30 -0.90 0.27 16.18
CA GLN A 30 0.37 -0.23 16.71
C GLN A 30 1.04 -1.30 15.84
N LYS A 31 0.32 -1.84 14.84
CA LYS A 31 0.85 -2.81 13.88
C LYS A 31 1.31 -2.17 12.58
N ILE A 32 1.18 -0.86 12.48
CA ILE A 32 1.45 -0.11 11.25
C ILE A 32 2.61 0.86 11.50
N LYS A 33 3.59 0.85 10.60
CA LYS A 33 4.68 1.83 10.57
C LYS A 33 4.56 2.63 9.29
N LYS A 34 4.40 3.95 9.41
CA LYS A 34 4.35 4.87 8.27
C LYS A 34 5.76 5.25 7.85
N ASP A 35 5.93 5.51 6.56
CA ASP A 35 7.21 5.96 5.99
C ASP A 35 8.37 5.08 6.49
N TYR A 36 8.17 3.77 6.36
CA TYR A 36 9.10 2.78 6.89
C TYR A 36 10.38 2.73 6.08
N ILE A 37 11.53 2.67 6.78
CA ILE A 37 12.84 2.57 6.16
C ILE A 37 13.38 1.16 6.36
N TYR A 38 13.63 0.46 5.24
CA TYR A 38 14.32 -0.83 5.26
C TYR A 38 15.82 -0.58 5.20
N GLU A 39 16.47 -0.57 6.36
CA GLU A 39 17.85 -0.08 6.52
C GLU A 39 18.90 -0.87 5.73
N SER A 40 18.66 -2.14 5.46
CA SER A 40 19.61 -2.97 4.70
C SER A 40 19.65 -2.67 3.20
N MET A 41 18.73 -1.82 2.72
CA MET A 41 18.68 -1.38 1.34
C MET A 41 19.61 -0.19 1.12
N GLU A 42 20.35 -0.18 0.01
CA GLU A 42 21.21 0.94 -0.34
C GLU A 42 20.38 2.22 -0.52
N ASN A 43 20.86 3.32 0.07
CA ASN A 43 20.17 4.61 0.06
C ASN A 43 18.72 4.53 0.61
N ALA A 44 18.53 3.72 1.64
CA ALA A 44 17.22 3.42 2.19
C ALA A 44 16.37 4.66 2.49
N LYS A 45 16.97 5.74 2.98
CA LYS A 45 16.26 6.97 3.34
C LYS A 45 15.61 7.66 2.14
N ASP A 46 16.15 7.44 0.93
CA ASP A 46 15.61 8.02 -0.29
C ASP A 46 14.43 7.22 -0.85
N TYR A 47 14.21 6.01 -0.32
CA TYR A 47 13.21 5.06 -0.82
C TYR A 47 12.32 4.52 0.30
N PRO A 48 11.57 5.41 0.99
CA PRO A 48 10.69 4.96 2.06
C PRO A 48 9.53 4.11 1.53
N ILE A 49 9.08 3.20 2.37
CA ILE A 49 7.91 2.38 2.11
C ILE A 49 6.74 3.07 2.78
N ASP A 50 5.64 3.31 2.06
CA ASP A 50 4.52 4.10 2.59
C ASP A 50 3.98 3.55 3.90
N PHE A 51 3.71 2.23 3.96
CA PHE A 51 3.27 1.57 5.18
C PHE A 51 3.91 0.19 5.29
N SER A 52 4.38 -0.15 6.48
CA SER A 52 4.78 -1.51 6.81
C SER A 52 3.81 -2.04 7.85
N ILE A 53 3.15 -3.15 7.55
CA ILE A 53 2.18 -3.78 8.42
C ILE A 53 2.73 -5.13 8.85
N GLU A 54 2.64 -5.42 10.17
CA GLU A 54 3.08 -6.70 10.69
C GLU A 54 2.22 -7.82 10.11
N GLY A 55 2.85 -8.75 9.40
CA GLY A 55 2.17 -9.87 8.75
C GLY A 55 2.39 -11.18 9.49
N LYS A 56 1.77 -12.24 8.96
CA LYS A 56 1.84 -13.58 9.58
C LYS A 56 3.24 -14.18 9.50
N HIS A 57 3.87 -14.12 8.35
CA HIS A 57 5.22 -14.66 8.11
C HIS A 57 6.19 -13.56 7.71
N ASN A 58 5.74 -12.65 6.87
CA ASN A 58 6.51 -11.54 6.36
C ASN A 58 5.76 -10.23 6.63
N PRO A 59 6.47 -9.10 6.76
CA PRO A 59 5.79 -7.83 6.78
C PRO A 59 5.08 -7.59 5.44
N LEU A 60 3.96 -6.88 5.49
CA LEU A 60 3.25 -6.43 4.31
C LEU A 60 3.62 -4.97 4.05
N TYR A 61 4.21 -4.71 2.90
CA TYR A 61 4.54 -3.36 2.47
C TYR A 61 3.43 -2.85 1.55
N VAL A 62 2.81 -1.74 1.95
CA VAL A 62 1.71 -1.13 1.21
C VAL A 62 2.22 0.14 0.56
N PHE A 63 1.98 0.26 -0.75
CA PHE A 63 2.36 1.43 -1.53
C PHE A 63 1.12 2.05 -2.14
N GLY A 64 0.95 3.36 -1.91
CA GLY A 64 -0.07 4.15 -2.59
C GLY A 64 0.49 4.72 -3.88
N ILE A 65 -0.24 4.59 -4.98
CA ILE A 65 0.22 5.02 -6.30
C ILE A 65 -0.79 6.00 -6.90
N PRO A 66 -0.60 7.32 -6.64
CA PRO A 66 -1.52 8.33 -7.15
C PRO A 66 -1.29 8.70 -8.62
N ASN A 67 -0.09 8.41 -9.16
CA ASN A 67 0.28 8.83 -10.52
C ASN A 67 1.43 7.99 -11.06
N LYS A 68 1.81 8.24 -12.33
CA LYS A 68 2.88 7.50 -13.02
C LYS A 68 4.25 7.68 -12.38
N ASP A 69 4.54 8.85 -11.84
CA ASP A 69 5.84 9.11 -11.22
C ASP A 69 6.04 8.24 -9.98
N LYS A 70 4.99 8.12 -9.17
CA LYS A 70 5.02 7.22 -8.00
C LYS A 70 5.03 5.76 -8.43
N ALA A 71 4.38 5.40 -9.54
CA ALA A 71 4.46 4.04 -10.08
C ALA A 71 5.92 3.67 -10.42
N ARG A 72 6.64 4.58 -11.05
CA ARG A 72 8.05 4.38 -11.39
C ARG A 72 8.95 4.32 -10.16
N LEU A 73 8.73 5.22 -9.21
CA LEU A 73 9.47 5.20 -7.95
C LEU A 73 9.22 3.90 -7.19
N THR A 74 7.98 3.45 -7.11
CA THR A 74 7.61 2.21 -6.42
C THR A 74 8.30 1.00 -7.08
N THR A 75 8.38 0.97 -8.40
CA THR A 75 9.12 -0.06 -9.12
C THR A 75 10.57 -0.11 -8.66
N ILE A 76 11.23 1.05 -8.55
CA ILE A 76 12.61 1.14 -8.09
C ILE A 76 12.74 0.60 -6.67
N VAL A 77 11.84 1.01 -5.78
CA VAL A 77 11.86 0.56 -4.38
C VAL A 77 11.73 -0.96 -4.30
N LEU A 78 10.75 -1.53 -5.02
CA LEU A 78 10.52 -2.97 -5.02
C LEU A 78 11.70 -3.75 -5.60
N GLU A 79 12.30 -3.28 -6.69
CA GLU A 79 13.49 -3.89 -7.27
C GLU A 79 14.67 -3.87 -6.30
N ARG A 80 14.86 -2.77 -5.58
CA ARG A 80 15.92 -2.66 -4.57
C ARG A 80 15.69 -3.58 -3.38
N LEU A 81 14.45 -3.72 -2.93
CA LEU A 81 14.09 -4.66 -1.87
C LEU A 81 14.37 -6.10 -2.29
N LEU A 82 14.01 -6.47 -3.51
CA LEU A 82 14.27 -7.81 -4.04
C LEU A 82 15.77 -8.07 -4.15
N ARG A 83 16.54 -7.08 -4.58
CA ARG A 83 17.99 -7.17 -4.69
C ARG A 83 18.67 -7.29 -3.33
N ALA A 84 18.09 -6.67 -2.30
CA ALA A 84 18.55 -6.79 -0.92
C ALA A 84 18.08 -8.08 -0.23
N GLU A 85 17.40 -8.96 -0.97
CA GLU A 85 16.86 -10.22 -0.47
C GLU A 85 15.90 -10.03 0.72
N ALA A 86 15.15 -8.93 0.73
CA ALA A 86 14.15 -8.66 1.76
C ALA A 86 12.99 -9.65 1.65
N ASN A 87 12.52 -10.12 2.80
CA ASN A 87 11.34 -10.98 2.87
C ASN A 87 10.12 -10.12 3.17
N PHE A 88 9.23 -9.99 2.21
CA PHE A 88 8.03 -9.15 2.33
C PHE A 88 6.96 -9.59 1.35
N ASP A 89 5.72 -9.25 1.70
CA ASP A 89 4.61 -9.22 0.77
C ASP A 89 4.35 -7.77 0.39
N SER A 90 3.74 -7.51 -0.76
CA SER A 90 3.45 -6.15 -1.19
C SER A 90 2.04 -6.00 -1.71
N LEU A 91 1.48 -4.82 -1.49
CA LEU A 91 0.15 -4.44 -1.94
C LEU A 91 0.23 -3.05 -2.55
N LEU A 92 -0.18 -2.92 -3.80
CA LEU A 92 -0.07 -1.70 -4.58
C LEU A 92 -1.47 -1.15 -4.82
N ILE A 93 -1.76 0.01 -4.25
CA ILE A 93 -3.10 0.62 -4.31
C ILE A 93 -3.03 1.87 -5.18
N PHE A 94 -3.76 1.85 -6.28
CA PHE A 94 -3.80 2.96 -7.22
C PHE A 94 -4.91 3.93 -6.87
N ALA A 95 -4.69 5.21 -7.13
CA ALA A 95 -5.79 6.18 -7.15
C ALA A 95 -6.69 5.90 -8.34
N ASP A 96 -6.07 5.62 -9.51
CA ASP A 96 -6.75 5.20 -10.72
C ASP A 96 -5.75 4.43 -11.60
N GLN A 97 -5.86 3.11 -11.60
CA GLN A 97 -4.95 2.25 -12.36
C GLN A 97 -4.98 2.54 -13.86
N THR A 98 -6.13 2.97 -14.38
CA THR A 98 -6.28 3.26 -15.82
C THR A 98 -5.47 4.48 -16.26
N ALA A 99 -5.09 5.35 -15.33
CA ALA A 99 -4.28 6.54 -15.61
C ALA A 99 -2.78 6.23 -15.70
N ILE A 100 -2.37 4.99 -15.39
CA ILE A 100 -0.96 4.60 -15.40
C ILE A 100 -0.61 3.95 -16.74
N PRO A 101 0.50 4.36 -17.39
CA PRO A 101 0.93 3.74 -18.65
C PRO A 101 1.12 2.24 -18.50
N ARG A 102 0.76 1.50 -19.55
CA ARG A 102 0.86 0.02 -19.56
C ARG A 102 2.27 -0.49 -19.29
N SER A 103 3.28 0.21 -19.79
CA SER A 103 4.68 -0.15 -19.55
C SER A 103 5.05 -0.06 -18.07
N ASP A 104 4.53 0.95 -17.37
CA ASP A 104 4.79 1.11 -15.95
C ASP A 104 4.04 0.04 -15.13
N LEU A 105 2.80 -0.28 -15.53
CA LEU A 105 2.04 -1.37 -14.88
C LEU A 105 2.72 -2.72 -15.08
N ALA A 106 3.26 -2.98 -16.26
CA ALA A 106 3.98 -4.22 -16.55
C ALA A 106 5.22 -4.37 -15.67
N ARG A 107 5.97 -3.29 -15.48
CA ARG A 107 7.15 -3.31 -14.61
C ARG A 107 6.77 -3.58 -13.16
N LEU A 108 5.72 -2.94 -12.66
CA LEU A 108 5.20 -3.20 -11.32
C LEU A 108 4.75 -4.65 -11.16
N SER A 109 4.03 -5.17 -12.15
CA SER A 109 3.56 -6.56 -12.16
C SER A 109 4.73 -7.54 -12.04
N ASN A 110 5.87 -7.24 -12.65
CA ASN A 110 7.05 -8.09 -12.59
C ASN A 110 7.71 -8.11 -11.22
N THR A 111 7.38 -7.19 -10.33
CA THR A 111 7.88 -7.19 -8.95
C THR A 111 7.08 -8.12 -8.03
N GLY A 112 5.98 -8.70 -8.50
CA GLY A 112 5.20 -9.70 -7.77
C GLY A 112 4.15 -9.16 -6.80
N GLY A 113 3.94 -7.84 -6.74
CA GLY A 113 2.95 -7.25 -5.84
C GLY A 113 1.52 -7.45 -6.31
N GLU A 114 0.58 -7.60 -5.36
CA GLU A 114 -0.85 -7.55 -5.68
C GLU A 114 -1.28 -6.11 -5.93
N MET A 115 -2.13 -5.93 -6.94
CA MET A 115 -2.62 -4.61 -7.33
C MET A 115 -4.09 -4.44 -7.02
N ILE A 116 -4.45 -3.25 -6.52
CA ILE A 116 -5.83 -2.83 -6.31
C ILE A 116 -6.07 -1.59 -7.17
N ALA A 117 -7.03 -1.69 -8.09
CA ALA A 117 -7.25 -0.70 -9.15
C ALA A 117 -7.68 0.68 -8.64
N SER A 118 -8.37 0.74 -7.51
CA SER A 118 -8.75 2.01 -6.88
C SER A 118 -9.18 1.79 -5.43
N LEU A 119 -9.16 2.85 -4.63
CA LEU A 119 -9.67 2.80 -3.24
C LEU A 119 -11.19 2.64 -3.16
N ASP A 120 -11.90 2.90 -4.24
CA ASP A 120 -13.36 2.75 -4.27
C ASP A 120 -13.77 1.28 -4.15
N ALA A 121 -12.87 0.35 -4.45
CA ALA A 121 -13.07 -1.08 -4.23
C ALA A 121 -12.75 -1.46 -2.76
N VAL A 122 -13.46 -0.85 -1.80
CA VAL A 122 -13.18 -0.99 -0.35
C VAL A 122 -13.22 -2.45 0.10
N ASP A 123 -14.20 -3.21 -0.35
CA ASP A 123 -14.34 -4.62 0.05
C ASP A 123 -13.17 -5.47 -0.45
N ASP A 124 -12.71 -5.21 -1.67
CA ASP A 124 -11.57 -5.90 -2.26
C ASP A 124 -10.27 -5.54 -1.52
N PHE A 125 -10.10 -4.25 -1.20
CA PHE A 125 -8.97 -3.77 -0.43
C PHE A 125 -8.89 -4.44 0.94
N SER A 126 -9.98 -4.39 1.71
CA SER A 126 -10.04 -4.97 3.05
C SER A 126 -9.77 -6.48 3.03
N ARG A 127 -10.33 -7.18 2.05
CA ARG A 127 -10.16 -8.62 1.90
C ARG A 127 -8.72 -9.00 1.59
N LYS A 128 -8.08 -8.30 0.65
CA LYS A 128 -6.69 -8.54 0.29
C LYS A 128 -5.74 -8.18 1.44
N LEU A 129 -6.02 -7.08 2.13
CA LEU A 129 -5.23 -6.66 3.28
C LEU A 129 -5.26 -7.73 4.38
N LEU A 130 -6.44 -8.20 4.76
CA LEU A 130 -6.60 -9.21 5.80
C LEU A 130 -5.96 -10.55 5.44
N ARG A 131 -5.98 -10.90 4.17
CA ARG A 131 -5.37 -12.14 3.70
C ARG A 131 -3.86 -12.17 3.92
N LYS A 132 -3.23 -11.00 3.90
CA LYS A 132 -1.78 -10.83 4.02
C LYS A 132 -1.30 -10.68 5.46
N VAL A 133 -2.19 -10.32 6.39
CA VAL A 133 -1.79 -10.09 7.79
C VAL A 133 -2.12 -11.28 8.67
N ASP A 134 -1.66 -11.23 9.93
CA ASP A 134 -1.86 -12.31 10.90
C ASP A 134 -3.32 -12.40 11.36
N LEU A 135 -4.03 -13.42 10.88
CA LEU A 135 -5.42 -13.66 11.23
C LEU A 135 -5.62 -13.98 12.73
N LEU A 136 -4.63 -14.61 13.37
CA LEU A 136 -4.69 -14.88 14.82
C LEU A 136 -4.70 -13.60 15.61
N PHE A 137 -3.92 -12.63 15.16
CA PHE A 137 -3.89 -11.30 15.76
C PHE A 137 -5.24 -10.59 15.58
N LEU A 138 -5.80 -10.65 14.38
CA LEU A 138 -7.09 -10.02 14.07
C LEU A 138 -8.27 -10.72 14.74
N SER A 139 -8.16 -12.00 15.06
CA SER A 139 -9.23 -12.74 15.73
C SER A 139 -9.49 -12.26 17.15
N LYS A 140 -8.53 -11.57 17.78
CA LYS A 140 -8.73 -10.92 19.07
C LYS A 140 -9.64 -9.70 18.97
N SER A 141 -9.84 -9.18 17.77
CA SER A 141 -10.77 -8.11 17.46
C SER A 141 -11.98 -8.71 16.75
N LYS A 142 -12.82 -9.42 17.50
CA LYS A 142 -13.95 -10.19 16.97
C LYS A 142 -14.90 -9.38 16.07
N SER A 143 -15.08 -8.08 16.34
CA SER A 143 -15.96 -7.24 15.55
C SER A 143 -15.44 -7.00 14.12
N ILE A 144 -14.13 -6.80 13.97
CA ILE A 144 -13.51 -6.61 12.65
C ILE A 144 -13.53 -7.91 11.87
N TYR A 145 -13.17 -9.02 12.52
CA TYR A 145 -13.16 -10.33 11.92
C TYR A 145 -14.54 -10.73 11.39
N ARG A 146 -15.59 -10.51 12.19
CA ARG A 146 -16.98 -10.81 11.79
C ARG A 146 -17.43 -9.96 10.60
N LEU A 147 -17.07 -8.68 10.57
CA LEU A 147 -17.41 -7.78 9.45
C LEU A 147 -16.82 -8.24 8.12
N LEU A 148 -15.67 -8.88 8.16
CA LEU A 148 -14.91 -9.22 6.97
C LEU A 148 -15.10 -10.67 6.52
N MET A 149 -15.66 -11.53 7.37
CA MET A 149 -15.92 -12.94 7.06
C MET A 149 -17.38 -13.21 6.67
N VAL A 150 -18.22 -12.20 6.70
CA VAL A 150 -19.63 -12.32 6.31
C VAL A 150 -19.81 -12.09 4.82
#